data_a1ab4604c15fdc0406a4cefca9d83ec8
#
_entry.id   a1ab4604c15fdc0406a4cefca9d83ec8
#
_cell.length_a   1.000
_cell.length_b   1.000
_cell.length_c   1.000
_cell.angle_alpha   90.00
_cell.angle_beta   90.00
_cell.angle_gamma   90.00
#
_symmetry.space_group_name_H-M   'P 1'
#
loop_
_entity.id
_entity.type
_entity.pdbx_description
1 polymer ?
#
loop_
_entity_poly.entity_id
_entity_poly.type
_entity_poly.pdbx_seq_one_letter_code
_entity_poly.pdbx_strand_id
1 'polypeptide(L)'
;MSATIMKTPTNNRPLLAGVVMLVLALTDQLADGHANLMRAVHETLPRISDPYQRAYYTGIASERSGQAHLHRGGMGSGGMAYDAIREAMSWYEKAEAIRPAGNDDSILRWNTCARLIASHSQLTAPIETGYEPALDD
;
A
#
# COMPACT_ATOMS: atom_id res chain seq x y z
N MET A 1 46.40 7.14 -12.45
CA MET A 1 45.28 6.22 -12.58
C MET A 1 44.30 6.52 -11.51
N SER A 2 43.41 7.34 -11.82
CA SER A 2 42.23 7.44 -11.03
C SER A 2 41.76 6.03 -10.81
N ALA A 3 42.02 5.51 -9.62
CA ALA A 3 41.19 4.46 -9.14
C ALA A 3 39.80 4.92 -9.52
N THR A 4 39.36 4.45 -10.63
CA THR A 4 37.96 4.45 -10.91
C THR A 4 37.37 3.91 -9.65
N ILE A 5 37.04 4.81 -8.80
CA ILE A 5 36.14 4.47 -7.74
C ILE A 5 34.96 3.96 -8.50
N MET A 6 35.03 2.71 -8.78
CA MET A 6 33.85 1.97 -9.01
C MET A 6 33.05 2.20 -7.77
N LYS A 7 32.29 3.28 -7.78
CA LYS A 7 31.12 3.28 -6.99
C LYS A 7 30.50 1.93 -7.34
N THR A 8 30.78 0.99 -6.47
CA THR A 8 29.91 -0.17 -6.42
C THR A 8 28.56 0.46 -6.58
N PRO A 9 27.89 0.23 -7.71
CA PRO A 9 26.53 0.65 -7.73
C PRO A 9 26.01 0.10 -6.43
N THR A 10 25.52 0.95 -5.59
CA THR A 10 24.71 0.53 -4.50
C THR A 10 23.54 -0.19 -5.11
N ASN A 11 23.89 -1.19 -5.90
CA ASN A 11 22.95 -2.09 -6.46
C ASN A 11 22.65 -3.09 -5.37
N ASN A 12 21.96 -2.56 -4.35
CA ASN A 12 21.26 -3.38 -3.40
C ASN A 12 20.09 -4.10 -4.07
N ARG A 13 20.15 -4.26 -5.41
CA ARG A 13 19.12 -4.99 -6.15
C ARG A 13 18.82 -6.35 -5.54
N PRO A 14 19.81 -7.18 -5.17
CA PRO A 14 19.50 -8.45 -4.53
C PRO A 14 18.88 -8.29 -3.15
N LEU A 15 19.35 -7.31 -2.34
CA LEU A 15 18.79 -7.04 -1.03
C LEU A 15 17.42 -6.39 -1.14
N LEU A 16 17.27 -5.43 -2.04
CA LEU A 16 16.00 -4.79 -2.33
C LEU A 16 14.97 -5.78 -2.87
N ALA A 17 15.38 -6.64 -3.80
CA ALA A 17 14.51 -7.70 -4.32
C ALA A 17 14.06 -8.64 -3.19
N GLY A 18 14.95 -9.00 -2.28
CA GLY A 18 14.62 -9.84 -1.12
C GLY A 18 13.61 -9.17 -0.19
N VAL A 19 13.78 -7.89 0.10
CA VAL A 19 12.85 -7.13 0.93
C VAL A 19 11.49 -7.00 0.25
N VAL A 20 11.46 -6.68 -1.03
CA VAL A 20 10.23 -6.59 -1.82
C VAL A 20 9.52 -7.95 -1.85
N MET A 21 10.24 -9.03 -2.10
CA MET A 21 9.66 -10.37 -2.08
C MET A 21 9.07 -10.72 -0.72
N LEU A 22 9.73 -10.32 0.37
CA LEU A 22 9.22 -10.54 1.71
C LEU A 22 7.92 -9.75 1.94
N VAL A 23 7.86 -8.48 1.55
CA VAL A 23 6.63 -7.66 1.65
C VAL A 23 5.49 -8.30 0.87
N LEU A 24 5.76 -8.75 -0.35
CA LEU A 24 4.75 -9.39 -1.20
C LEU A 24 4.28 -10.71 -0.58
N ALA A 25 5.20 -11.53 -0.09
CA ALA A 25 4.87 -12.80 0.55
C ALA A 25 4.03 -12.60 1.82
N LEU A 26 4.40 -11.64 2.66
CA LEU A 26 3.65 -11.32 3.87
C LEU A 26 2.24 -10.81 3.55
N THR A 27 2.12 -9.97 2.54
CA THR A 27 0.83 -9.41 2.14
C THR A 27 -0.08 -10.44 1.48
N ASP A 28 0.48 -11.44 0.81
CA ASP A 28 -0.30 -12.56 0.24
C ASP A 28 -0.99 -13.40 1.33
N GLN A 29 -0.48 -13.39 2.55
CA GLN A 29 -1.02 -14.15 3.67
C GLN A 29 -1.99 -13.34 4.56
N LEU A 30 -2.37 -12.15 4.16
CA LEU A 30 -3.19 -11.26 4.99
C LEU A 30 -4.55 -11.84 5.38
N ALA A 31 -5.08 -12.80 4.62
CA ALA A 31 -6.34 -13.46 4.96
C ALA A 31 -6.27 -14.29 6.26
N ASP A 32 -5.09 -14.77 6.65
CA ASP A 32 -4.90 -15.72 7.74
C ASP A 32 -4.49 -15.10 9.08
N GLY A 33 -4.06 -13.83 9.10
CA GLY A 33 -3.61 -13.19 10.33
C GLY A 33 -3.26 -11.73 10.09
N HIS A 34 -4.25 -10.96 9.69
CA HIS A 34 -4.07 -9.62 9.12
C HIS A 34 -3.25 -8.67 10.00
N ALA A 35 -3.59 -8.55 11.29
CA ALA A 35 -2.94 -7.57 12.15
C ALA A 35 -1.44 -7.84 12.35
N ASN A 36 -1.08 -9.12 12.58
CA ASN A 36 0.31 -9.51 12.79
C ASN A 36 1.12 -9.40 11.51
N LEU A 37 0.53 -9.78 10.37
CA LEU A 37 1.19 -9.69 9.07
C LEU A 37 1.41 -8.24 8.65
N MET A 38 0.42 -7.37 8.88
CA MET A 38 0.58 -5.95 8.59
C MET A 38 1.65 -5.30 9.46
N ARG A 39 1.77 -5.72 10.73
CA ARG A 39 2.86 -5.26 11.58
C ARG A 39 4.22 -5.65 10.99
N ALA A 40 4.38 -6.91 10.58
CA ALA A 40 5.61 -7.39 9.97
C ALA A 40 5.93 -6.63 8.67
N VAL A 41 4.92 -6.33 7.86
CA VAL A 41 5.07 -5.51 6.64
C VAL A 41 5.55 -4.11 6.98
N HIS A 42 4.93 -3.45 7.94
CA HIS A 42 5.32 -2.10 8.37
C HIS A 42 6.73 -2.04 8.96
N GLU A 43 7.19 -3.11 9.61
CA GLU A 43 8.56 -3.21 10.10
C GLU A 43 9.57 -3.44 8.96
N THR A 44 9.12 -4.03 7.86
CA THR A 44 9.97 -4.40 6.73
C THR A 44 10.09 -3.26 5.71
N LEU A 45 9.01 -2.51 5.46
CA LEU A 45 8.97 -1.45 4.45
C LEU A 45 10.09 -0.39 4.60
N PRO A 46 10.44 0.08 5.82
CA PRO A 46 11.52 1.05 5.97
C PRO A 46 12.89 0.55 5.52
N ARG A 47 13.07 -0.76 5.36
CA ARG A 47 14.31 -1.36 4.85
C ARG A 47 14.49 -1.16 3.35
N ILE A 48 13.46 -0.73 2.65
CA ILE A 48 13.54 -0.33 1.25
C ILE A 48 14.17 1.06 1.21
N SER A 49 15.40 1.16 0.70
CA SER A 49 16.15 2.41 0.73
C SER A 49 15.73 3.40 -0.36
N ASP A 50 15.29 2.92 -1.52
CA ASP A 50 14.84 3.77 -2.62
C ASP A 50 13.50 4.43 -2.27
N PRO A 51 13.42 5.79 -2.26
CA PRO A 51 12.20 6.47 -1.85
C PRO A 51 10.99 6.16 -2.74
N TYR A 52 11.19 6.04 -4.05
CA TYR A 52 10.10 5.68 -4.97
C TYR A 52 9.57 4.29 -4.67
N GLN A 53 10.45 3.31 -4.57
CA GLN A 53 10.04 1.93 -4.32
C GLN A 53 9.42 1.77 -2.95
N ARG A 54 9.94 2.46 -1.94
CA ARG A 54 9.34 2.43 -0.60
C ARG A 54 7.92 2.96 -0.61
N ALA A 55 7.65 4.09 -1.26
CA ALA A 55 6.31 4.64 -1.39
C ALA A 55 5.40 3.70 -2.20
N TYR A 56 5.89 3.19 -3.32
CA TYR A 56 5.14 2.29 -4.18
C TYR A 56 4.74 1.00 -3.46
N TYR A 57 5.68 0.34 -2.78
CA TYR A 57 5.39 -0.91 -2.08
C TYR A 57 4.60 -0.70 -0.79
N THR A 58 4.68 0.46 -0.16
CA THR A 58 3.77 0.83 0.92
C THR A 58 2.33 0.91 0.38
N GLY A 59 2.15 1.48 -0.80
CA GLY A 59 0.88 1.48 -1.50
C GLY A 59 0.38 0.07 -1.81
N ILE A 60 1.23 -0.80 -2.31
CA ILE A 60 0.90 -2.21 -2.59
C ILE A 60 0.42 -2.91 -1.31
N ALA A 61 1.12 -2.71 -0.20
CA ALA A 61 0.75 -3.31 1.08
C ALA A 61 -0.65 -2.84 1.55
N SER A 62 -0.92 -1.54 1.45
CA SER A 62 -2.22 -0.98 1.81
C SER A 62 -3.33 -1.48 0.88
N GLU A 63 -3.07 -1.57 -0.42
CA GLU A 63 -4.03 -2.10 -1.38
C GLU A 63 -4.38 -3.56 -1.07
N ARG A 64 -3.38 -4.39 -0.80
CA ARG A 64 -3.58 -5.80 -0.45
C ARG A 64 -4.32 -5.96 0.88
N SER A 65 -4.04 -5.09 1.84
CA SER A 65 -4.80 -5.02 3.09
C SER A 65 -6.29 -4.73 2.82
N GLY A 66 -6.56 -3.76 1.95
CA GLY A 66 -7.93 -3.43 1.55
C GLY A 66 -8.63 -4.59 0.86
N GLN A 67 -7.96 -5.26 -0.05
CA GLN A 67 -8.50 -6.44 -0.74
C GLN A 67 -8.76 -7.59 0.23
N ALA A 68 -7.90 -7.78 1.23
CA ALA A 68 -8.08 -8.80 2.26
C ALA A 68 -9.32 -8.50 3.12
N HIS A 69 -9.55 -7.25 3.51
CA HIS A 69 -10.76 -6.85 4.22
C HIS A 69 -12.00 -7.09 3.38
N LEU A 70 -11.96 -6.73 2.10
CA LEU A 70 -13.07 -6.93 1.17
C LEU A 70 -13.39 -8.41 1.00
N HIS A 71 -12.38 -9.24 0.83
CA HIS A 71 -12.52 -10.68 0.65
C HIS A 71 -13.06 -11.38 1.90
N ARG A 72 -12.61 -10.95 3.08
CA ARG A 72 -13.07 -11.51 4.36
C ARG A 72 -14.54 -11.24 4.59
N GLY A 73 -15.03 -10.07 4.16
CA GLY A 73 -16.40 -9.64 4.36
C GLY A 73 -16.74 -9.40 5.83
N GLY A 74 -18.00 -9.22 6.10
CA GLY A 74 -18.51 -8.98 7.44
C GLY A 74 -18.75 -7.49 7.73
N MET A 75 -19.27 -7.21 8.91
CA MET A 75 -19.66 -5.88 9.31
C MET A 75 -18.44 -4.96 9.39
N GLY A 76 -18.50 -3.81 8.74
CA GLY A 76 -17.43 -2.82 8.74
C GLY A 76 -16.28 -3.12 7.78
N SER A 77 -16.24 -4.30 7.14
CA SER A 77 -15.13 -4.66 6.24
C SER A 77 -15.06 -3.75 5.01
N GLY A 78 -16.20 -3.31 4.49
CA GLY A 78 -16.24 -2.38 3.36
C GLY A 78 -15.63 -1.03 3.68
N GLY A 79 -15.89 -0.49 4.87
CA GLY A 79 -15.29 0.76 5.34
C GLY A 79 -13.79 0.62 5.58
N MET A 80 -13.36 -0.48 6.19
CA MET A 80 -11.93 -0.76 6.40
C MET A 80 -11.21 -0.95 5.08
N ALA A 81 -11.81 -1.66 4.13
CA ALA A 81 -11.28 -1.81 2.78
C ALA A 81 -11.16 -0.47 2.06
N TYR A 82 -12.19 0.37 2.16
CA TYR A 82 -12.18 1.71 1.56
C TYR A 82 -11.02 2.54 2.10
N ASP A 83 -10.84 2.59 3.41
CA ASP A 83 -9.76 3.35 4.04
C ASP A 83 -8.38 2.85 3.58
N ALA A 84 -8.19 1.53 3.53
CA ALA A 84 -6.93 0.95 3.09
C ALA A 84 -6.65 1.24 1.61
N ILE A 85 -7.66 1.16 0.74
CA ILE A 85 -7.51 1.48 -0.69
C ILE A 85 -7.22 2.98 -0.89
N ARG A 86 -7.88 3.86 -0.15
CA ARG A 86 -7.58 5.30 -0.20
C ARG A 86 -6.18 5.61 0.29
N GLU A 87 -5.73 4.94 1.33
CA GLU A 87 -4.35 5.06 1.80
C GLU A 87 -3.36 4.60 0.73
N ALA A 88 -3.64 3.47 0.07
CA ALA A 88 -2.82 2.99 -1.05
C ALA A 88 -2.71 4.06 -2.15
N MET A 89 -3.81 4.67 -2.54
CA MET A 89 -3.83 5.74 -3.55
C MET A 89 -2.97 6.93 -3.13
N SER A 90 -3.00 7.31 -1.87
CA SER A 90 -2.15 8.37 -1.33
C SER A 90 -0.65 8.03 -1.48
N TRP A 91 -0.26 6.79 -1.22
CA TRP A 91 1.12 6.35 -1.41
C TRP A 91 1.52 6.30 -2.88
N TYR A 92 0.62 5.89 -3.77
CA TYR A 92 0.87 5.92 -5.20
C TYR A 92 1.04 7.35 -5.73
N GLU A 93 0.29 8.32 -5.20
CA GLU A 93 0.49 9.74 -5.52
C GLU A 93 1.88 10.23 -5.10
N LYS A 94 2.34 9.84 -3.90
CA LYS A 94 3.69 10.17 -3.44
C LYS A 94 4.76 9.54 -4.31
N ALA A 95 4.56 8.28 -4.70
CA ALA A 95 5.47 7.58 -5.60
C ALA A 95 5.51 8.24 -6.98
N GLU A 96 4.35 8.62 -7.52
CA GLU A 96 4.25 9.32 -8.80
C GLU A 96 5.08 10.61 -8.81
N ALA A 97 5.02 11.37 -7.73
CA ALA A 97 5.73 12.65 -7.63
C ALA A 97 7.25 12.51 -7.74
N ILE A 98 7.81 11.36 -7.41
CA ILE A 98 9.25 11.07 -7.43
C ILE A 98 9.61 9.91 -8.37
N ARG A 99 8.70 9.55 -9.25
CA ARG A 99 8.89 8.41 -10.15
C ARG A 99 10.05 8.64 -11.12
N PRO A 100 10.78 7.57 -11.46
CA PRO A 100 11.73 7.62 -12.58
C PRO A 100 11.00 7.91 -13.89
N ALA A 101 11.69 8.59 -14.81
CA ALA A 101 11.14 8.88 -16.13
C ALA A 101 10.71 7.59 -16.82
N GLY A 102 9.50 7.59 -17.35
CA GLY A 102 8.93 6.43 -18.05
C GLY A 102 8.36 5.33 -17.18
N ASN A 103 8.46 5.44 -15.86
CA ASN A 103 7.84 4.48 -14.95
C ASN A 103 6.44 4.95 -14.55
N ASP A 104 5.43 4.33 -15.14
CA ASP A 104 4.02 4.66 -14.91
C ASP A 104 3.34 3.71 -13.91
N ASP A 105 4.08 2.84 -13.24
CA ASP A 105 3.51 1.80 -12.38
C ASP A 105 2.61 2.37 -11.30
N SER A 106 3.02 3.44 -10.63
CA SER A 106 2.23 4.07 -9.57
C SER A 106 0.93 4.68 -10.10
N ILE A 107 0.96 5.26 -11.30
CA ILE A 107 -0.22 5.82 -11.97
C ILE A 107 -1.21 4.70 -12.30
N LEU A 108 -0.71 3.61 -12.85
CA LEU A 108 -1.55 2.46 -13.23
C LEU A 108 -2.20 1.81 -12.00
N ARG A 109 -1.47 1.70 -10.91
CA ARG A 109 -2.02 1.17 -9.65
C ARG A 109 -3.06 2.11 -9.04
N TRP A 110 -2.79 3.41 -9.07
CA TRP A 110 -3.77 4.40 -8.62
C TRP A 110 -5.08 4.26 -9.40
N ASN A 111 -4.99 4.15 -10.71
CA ASN A 111 -6.16 3.96 -11.57
C ASN A 111 -6.90 2.65 -11.26
N THR A 112 -6.17 1.58 -10.96
CA THR A 112 -6.75 0.30 -10.55
C THR A 112 -7.55 0.45 -9.25
N CYS A 113 -7.00 1.16 -8.26
CA CYS A 113 -7.70 1.44 -7.01
C CYS A 113 -8.97 2.28 -7.24
N ALA A 114 -8.89 3.30 -8.09
CA ALA A 114 -10.04 4.13 -8.43
C ALA A 114 -11.17 3.31 -9.07
N ARG A 115 -10.82 2.42 -10.00
CA ARG A 115 -11.80 1.50 -10.61
C ARG A 115 -12.38 0.52 -9.61
N LEU A 116 -11.56 0.03 -8.67
CA LEU A 116 -12.01 -0.88 -7.63
C LEU A 116 -13.09 -0.22 -6.76
N ILE A 117 -12.85 1.01 -6.33
CA ILE A 117 -13.82 1.79 -5.55
C ILE A 117 -15.11 2.00 -6.36
N ALA A 118 -14.99 2.36 -7.63
CA ALA A 118 -16.15 2.62 -8.49
C ALA A 118 -16.99 1.36 -8.75
N SER A 119 -16.36 0.18 -8.77
CA SER A 119 -17.02 -1.08 -9.15
C SER A 119 -17.57 -1.88 -7.97
N HIS A 120 -17.22 -1.54 -6.73
CA HIS A 120 -17.65 -2.27 -5.54
C HIS A 120 -18.49 -1.37 -4.64
N SER A 121 -19.77 -1.66 -4.55
CA SER A 121 -20.71 -0.89 -3.74
C SER A 121 -20.39 -0.94 -2.24
N GLN A 122 -19.67 -1.98 -1.79
CA GLN A 122 -19.24 -2.12 -0.40
C GLN A 122 -18.09 -1.17 -0.03
N LEU A 123 -17.32 -0.71 -1.03
CA LEU A 123 -16.22 0.23 -0.83
C LEU A 123 -16.77 1.66 -0.72
N THR A 124 -17.30 1.97 0.44
CA THR A 124 -17.80 3.30 0.76
C THR A 124 -17.06 3.85 1.95
N ALA A 125 -16.98 5.16 2.03
CA ALA A 125 -16.41 5.82 3.19
C ALA A 125 -17.07 5.26 4.46
N PRO A 126 -16.29 4.99 5.53
CA PRO A 126 -16.87 4.57 6.79
C PRO A 126 -17.92 5.60 7.20
N ILE A 127 -19.08 5.10 7.64
CA ILE A 127 -20.05 5.96 8.30
C ILE A 127 -19.36 6.41 9.57
N GLU A 128 -18.98 7.67 9.62
CA GLU A 128 -18.64 8.26 10.89
C GLU A 128 -19.90 8.16 11.76
N THR A 129 -19.91 7.16 12.63
CA THR A 129 -20.81 7.18 13.77
C THR A 129 -20.30 8.25 14.73
N GLY A 130 -20.18 9.46 14.22
CA GLY A 130 -20.20 10.63 15.07
C GLY A 130 -21.54 10.55 15.76
N TYR A 131 -21.52 10.37 17.06
CA TYR A 131 -22.63 10.70 17.90
C TYR A 131 -23.00 12.15 17.55
N GLU A 132 -23.93 12.29 16.65
CA GLU A 132 -24.68 13.52 16.62
C GLU A 132 -25.60 13.45 17.82
N PRO A 133 -25.32 14.29 18.85
CA PRO A 133 -26.32 14.45 19.88
C PRO A 133 -27.57 14.85 19.13
N ALA A 134 -28.59 14.04 19.22
CA ALA A 134 -29.91 14.43 18.79
C ALA A 134 -30.12 15.83 19.33
N LEU A 135 -30.19 16.81 18.43
CA LEU A 135 -30.67 18.12 18.81
C LEU A 135 -32.08 17.90 19.24
N ASP A 136 -32.25 17.74 20.54
CA ASP A 136 -33.55 17.83 21.15
C ASP A 136 -34.02 19.27 20.94
N ASP A 137 -34.99 19.39 20.10
CA ASP A 137 -35.82 20.58 20.09
C ASP A 137 -36.51 20.75 21.43
#